data_6707da3901725a4be10225f87ae1c223
#
_entry.id   6707da3901725a4be10225f87ae1c223
#
_cell.length_a   1.000
_cell.length_b   1.000
_cell.length_c   1.000
_cell.angle_alpha   90.00
_cell.angle_beta   90.00
_cell.angle_gamma   90.00
#
_symmetry.space_group_name_H-M   'P 1'
#
loop_
_entity.id
_entity.type
_entity.pdbx_description
1 polymer ?
#
loop_
_entity_poly.entity_id
_entity_poly.type
_entity_poly.pdbx_seq_one_letter_code
_entity_poly.pdbx_strand_id
1 'polypeptide(L)'
;MFDRTYYGTHPDMMACVSNDELRDRYLIQNLFRPNQCVLNYTHADRLVIGGVLVESGSVRLPDQSEPASAAGHPFLERRELGIVNVGRAGGSVT
;
A
#
# COMPACT_ATOMS: atom_id res chain seq x y z
N MET A 1 -4.53 9.78 1.39
CA MET A 1 -3.88 9.02 0.32
C MET A 1 -3.64 7.58 0.71
N PHE A 2 -2.97 7.31 1.83
CA PHE A 2 -2.84 5.93 2.30
C PHE A 2 -4.11 5.47 3.02
N ASP A 3 -4.54 4.25 2.69
CA ASP A 3 -5.67 3.60 3.36
C ASP A 3 -5.33 3.36 4.85
N ARG A 4 -4.11 2.90 5.10
CA ARG A 4 -3.57 2.75 6.44
C ARG A 4 -2.05 2.93 6.45
N THR A 5 -1.53 3.42 7.58
CA THR A 5 -0.10 3.45 7.88
C THR A 5 0.18 2.43 8.99
N TYR A 6 1.13 1.55 8.73
CA TYR A 6 1.57 0.51 9.66
C TYR A 6 2.88 0.94 10.33
N TYR A 7 2.93 0.83 11.64
CA TYR A 7 4.11 1.19 12.43
C TYR A 7 4.87 -0.07 12.86
N GLY A 8 6.17 0.07 13.05
CA GLY A 8 7.00 -0.99 13.61
C GLY A 8 6.62 -1.31 15.04
N THR A 9 6.89 -2.55 15.46
CA THR A 9 6.72 -2.99 16.85
C THR A 9 8.08 -3.30 17.43
N HIS A 10 8.35 -2.77 18.62
CA HIS A 10 9.60 -3.09 19.33
C HIS A 10 9.66 -4.60 19.61
N PRO A 11 10.82 -5.27 19.39
CA PRO A 11 10.94 -6.71 19.60
C PRO A 11 10.50 -7.19 20.98
N ASP A 12 10.75 -6.41 22.02
CA ASP A 12 10.38 -6.75 23.39
C ASP A 12 8.86 -6.83 23.60
N MET A 13 8.09 -6.19 22.74
CA MET A 13 6.63 -6.22 22.78
C MET A 13 6.04 -7.46 22.13
N MET A 14 6.81 -8.14 21.28
CA MET A 14 6.31 -9.26 20.46
C MET A 14 5.89 -10.47 21.30
N ALA A 15 6.53 -10.70 22.44
CA ALA A 15 6.19 -11.81 23.33
C ALA A 15 4.83 -11.62 24.04
N CYS A 16 4.32 -10.40 24.09
CA CYS A 16 3.11 -10.04 24.82
C CYS A 16 1.88 -9.85 23.91
N VAL A 17 2.06 -9.86 22.57
CA VAL A 17 0.95 -9.64 21.64
C VAL A 17 0.25 -10.94 21.28
N SER A 18 -1.07 -10.87 21.13
CA SER A 18 -1.89 -11.98 20.67
C SER A 18 -1.75 -12.18 19.14
N ASN A 19 -2.25 -13.30 18.62
CA ASN A 19 -2.30 -13.53 17.19
C ASN A 19 -3.16 -12.49 16.46
N ASP A 20 -4.25 -12.04 17.06
CA ASP A 20 -5.10 -11.01 16.47
C ASP A 20 -4.38 -9.66 16.40
N GLU A 21 -3.61 -9.31 17.42
CA GLU A 21 -2.79 -8.10 17.41
C GLU A 21 -1.67 -8.19 16.37
N LEU A 22 -1.04 -9.35 16.20
CA LEU A 22 -0.03 -9.58 15.15
C LEU A 22 -0.64 -9.39 13.76
N ARG A 23 -1.82 -9.93 13.53
CA ARG A 23 -2.55 -9.75 12.27
C ARG A 23 -2.85 -8.28 12.03
N ASP A 24 -3.34 -7.57 13.02
CA ASP A 24 -3.64 -6.15 12.88
C ASP A 24 -2.39 -5.31 12.59
N ARG A 25 -1.26 -5.66 13.16
CA ARG A 25 -0.01 -4.91 13.00
C ARG A 25 0.75 -5.21 11.71
N TYR A 26 0.66 -6.43 11.18
CA TYR A 26 1.52 -6.87 10.09
C TYR A 26 0.80 -7.37 8.85
N LEU A 27 -0.48 -7.73 8.94
CA LEU A 27 -1.22 -8.22 7.79
C LEU A 27 -1.97 -7.08 7.11
N ILE A 28 -1.61 -6.83 5.86
CA ILE A 28 -2.30 -5.86 5.02
C ILE A 28 -3.42 -6.59 4.28
N GLN A 29 -4.66 -6.20 4.53
CA GLN A 29 -5.85 -6.80 3.95
C GLN A 29 -6.58 -5.82 3.05
N ASN A 30 -7.54 -6.35 2.26
CA ASN A 30 -8.41 -5.54 1.41
C ASN A 30 -7.67 -4.66 0.41
N LEU A 31 -6.60 -5.20 -0.17
CA LEU A 31 -5.80 -4.49 -1.18
C LEU A 31 -6.54 -4.32 -2.51
N PHE A 32 -7.41 -5.26 -2.85
CA PHE A 32 -8.06 -5.27 -4.15
C PHE A 32 -9.53 -4.87 -4.00
N ARG A 33 -9.81 -3.62 -4.32
CA ARG A 33 -11.16 -3.07 -4.38
C ARG A 33 -11.47 -2.66 -5.82
N PRO A 34 -12.67 -2.94 -6.33
CA PRO A 34 -13.02 -2.64 -7.72
C PRO A 34 -12.72 -1.20 -8.12
N ASN A 35 -11.96 -1.03 -9.19
CA ASN A 35 -11.60 0.25 -9.79
C ASN A 35 -10.93 1.25 -8.84
N GLN A 36 -10.18 0.74 -7.88
CA GLN A 36 -9.44 1.55 -6.92
C GLN A 36 -7.95 1.19 -6.90
N CYS A 37 -7.14 2.18 -6.61
CA CYS A 37 -5.75 2.01 -6.22
C CYS A 37 -5.68 2.15 -4.70
N VAL A 38 -5.50 1.05 -4.00
CA VAL A 38 -5.41 1.02 -2.54
C VAL A 38 -3.95 0.98 -2.15
N LEU A 39 -3.50 1.96 -1.39
CA LEU A 39 -2.11 2.09 -0.96
C LEU A 39 -2.01 2.06 0.56
N ASN A 40 -1.03 1.34 1.08
CA ASN A 40 -0.72 1.28 2.50
C ASN A 40 0.77 1.58 2.69
N TYR A 41 1.10 2.39 3.66
CA TYR A 41 2.48 2.66 4.03
C TYR A 41 2.89 1.82 5.24
N THR A 42 4.07 1.20 5.17
CA THR A 42 4.64 0.51 6.32
C THR A 42 5.99 1.10 6.72
N HIS A 43 6.13 1.42 7.99
CA HIS A 43 7.39 1.88 8.57
C HIS A 43 8.38 0.74 8.81
N ALA A 44 7.93 -0.51 8.85
CA ALA A 44 8.81 -1.65 9.07
C ALA A 44 9.92 -1.72 8.00
N ASP A 45 9.55 -1.56 6.73
CA ASP A 45 10.47 -1.61 5.60
C ASP A 45 10.48 -0.32 4.76
N ARG A 46 9.80 0.71 5.20
CA ARG A 46 9.64 1.99 4.46
C ARG A 46 9.09 1.78 3.04
N LEU A 47 8.12 0.91 2.93
CA LEU A 47 7.49 0.55 1.67
C LEU A 47 6.06 1.08 1.58
N VAL A 48 5.64 1.37 0.37
CA VAL A 48 4.23 1.48 0.04
C VAL A 48 3.81 0.19 -0.63
N ILE A 49 2.83 -0.47 -0.04
CA ILE A 49 2.27 -1.72 -0.57
C ILE A 49 0.85 -1.44 -1.01
N GLY A 50 0.57 -1.78 -2.25
CA GLY A 50 -0.73 -1.48 -2.82
C GLY A 50 -1.30 -2.58 -3.67
N GLY A 51 -2.58 -2.45 -3.95
CA GLY A 51 -3.30 -3.28 -4.88
C GLY A 51 -4.14 -2.44 -5.82
N VAL A 52 -4.23 -2.89 -7.05
CA VAL A 52 -5.07 -2.27 -8.07
C VAL A 52 -5.92 -3.35 -8.73
N LEU A 53 -7.21 -3.16 -8.72
CA LEU A 53 -8.17 -4.01 -9.41
C LEU A 53 -8.93 -3.16 -10.42
N VAL A 54 -8.66 -3.37 -11.69
CA VAL A 54 -9.33 -2.69 -12.78
C VAL A 54 -10.40 -3.60 -13.35
N GLU A 55 -11.65 -3.30 -13.10
CA GLU A 55 -12.80 -4.01 -13.69
C GLU A 55 -13.29 -3.32 -14.97
N SER A 56 -13.19 -2.00 -15.02
CA SER A 56 -13.57 -1.21 -16.19
C SER A 56 -12.74 0.07 -16.28
N GLY A 57 -12.40 0.48 -17.50
CA GLY A 57 -11.64 1.70 -17.74
C GLY A 57 -10.19 1.60 -17.27
N SER A 58 -9.74 2.61 -16.56
CA SER A 58 -8.37 2.70 -16.03
C SER A 58 -8.36 3.24 -14.60
N VAL A 59 -7.32 2.88 -13.88
CA VAL A 59 -7.06 3.39 -12.53
C VAL A 59 -5.71 4.09 -12.55
N ARG A 60 -5.65 5.27 -11.94
CA ARG A 60 -4.41 6.07 -11.86
C ARG A 60 -3.84 6.00 -10.44
N LEU A 61 -2.53 6.17 -10.35
CA LEU A 61 -1.90 6.45 -9.06
C LEU A 61 -2.45 7.77 -8.50
N PRO A 62 -2.76 7.83 -7.21
CA PRO A 62 -3.25 9.06 -6.60
C PRO A 62 -2.15 10.13 -6.53
N ASP A 63 -2.55 11.38 -6.46
CA ASP A 63 -1.65 12.46 -6.12
C ASP A 63 -1.16 12.31 -4.67
N GLN A 64 0.07 12.73 -4.42
CA GLN A 64 0.61 12.67 -3.06
C GLN A 64 -0.02 13.73 -2.17
N SER A 65 -0.47 13.30 -1.01
CA SER A 65 -0.91 14.16 0.09
C SER A 65 -0.17 13.87 1.39
N GLU A 66 0.52 12.75 1.43
CA GLU A 66 1.28 12.28 2.59
C GLU A 66 2.70 11.82 2.19
N PRO A 67 3.73 12.17 2.93
CA PRO A 67 3.74 13.20 4.00
C PRO A 67 3.50 14.60 3.44
N ALA A 68 3.24 15.57 4.29
CA ALA A 68 2.97 16.95 3.87
C ALA A 68 4.07 17.54 2.97
N SER A 69 5.32 17.15 3.20
CA SER A 69 6.48 17.57 2.38
C SER A 69 6.43 17.04 0.94
N ALA A 70 5.66 16.01 0.67
CA ALA A 70 5.50 15.42 -0.66
C ALA A 70 4.21 15.85 -1.35
N ALA A 71 3.34 16.58 -0.66
CA ALA A 71 2.04 16.99 -1.19
C ALA A 71 2.21 17.83 -2.47
N GLY A 72 1.43 17.49 -3.50
CA GLY A 72 1.50 18.15 -4.81
C GLY A 72 2.63 17.67 -5.72
N HIS A 73 3.49 16.77 -5.26
CA HIS A 73 4.53 16.16 -6.10
C HIS A 73 4.05 14.86 -6.73
N PRO A 74 4.54 14.48 -7.91
CA PRO A 74 4.21 13.19 -8.52
C PRO A 74 4.58 12.02 -7.60
N PHE A 75 3.75 11.00 -7.57
CA PHE A 75 3.92 9.85 -6.67
C PHE A 75 5.28 9.15 -6.87
N LEU A 76 5.74 9.03 -8.10
CA LEU A 76 7.00 8.35 -8.44
C LEU A 76 8.20 9.28 -8.54
N GLU A 77 8.09 10.55 -8.14
CA GLU A 77 9.22 11.49 -8.24
C GLU A 77 10.46 11.00 -7.49
N ARG A 78 10.27 10.33 -6.35
CA ARG A 78 11.35 9.81 -5.49
C ARG A 78 11.14 8.36 -5.10
N ARG A 79 10.38 7.61 -5.89
CA ARG A 79 10.07 6.20 -5.63
C ARG A 79 10.24 5.38 -6.88
N GLU A 80 10.60 4.13 -6.68
CA GLU A 80 10.53 3.10 -7.71
C GLU A 80 9.24 2.31 -7.55
N LEU A 81 8.69 1.82 -8.65
CA LEU A 81 7.47 1.03 -8.67
C LEU A 81 7.77 -0.36 -9.23
N GLY A 82 7.54 -1.37 -8.42
CA GLY A 82 7.49 -2.76 -8.86
C GLY A 82 6.03 -3.21 -8.99
N ILE A 83 5.72 -3.91 -10.05
CA ILE A 83 4.37 -4.42 -10.28
C ILE A 83 4.42 -5.92 -10.49
N VAL A 84 3.59 -6.66 -9.77
CA VAL A 84 3.39 -8.10 -9.92
C VAL A 84 1.93 -8.34 -10.27
N ASN A 85 1.69 -8.95 -11.43
CA ASN A 85 0.33 -9.36 -11.79
C ASN A 85 -0.02 -10.65 -11.06
N VAL A 86 -1.01 -10.58 -10.19
CA VAL A 86 -1.54 -11.73 -9.43
C VAL A 86 -2.94 -12.14 -9.90
N GLY A 87 -3.45 -11.50 -10.93
CA GLY A 87 -4.78 -11.74 -11.49
C GLY A 87 -4.71 -12.34 -12.89
N ARG A 88 -5.71 -12.00 -13.69
CA ARG A 88 -5.81 -12.47 -15.07
C ARG A 88 -4.79 -11.76 -15.96
N ALA A 89 -4.38 -12.44 -17.03
CA ALA A 89 -3.57 -11.84 -18.09
C ALA A 89 -4.37 -10.77 -18.87
N GLY A 90 -3.67 -9.84 -19.53
CA GLY A 90 -4.26 -8.87 -20.43
C GLY A 90 -4.35 -7.45 -19.88
N GLY A 91 -3.75 -7.17 -18.73
CA GLY A 91 -3.60 -5.81 -18.22
C GLY A 91 -2.42 -5.07 -18.87
N SER A 92 -2.46 -3.76 -18.84
CA SER A 92 -1.36 -2.89 -19.28
C SER A 92 -1.12 -1.76 -18.28
N VAL A 93 0.11 -1.31 -18.22
CA VAL A 93 0.53 -0.17 -17.41
C VAL A 93 1.20 0.85 -18.32
N THR A 94 0.79 2.10 -18.21
CA THR A 94 1.34 3.21 -19.01
C THR A 94 1.77 4.37 -18.12
#